data_5b9d0c2e9929916b94e12ca4d64b8122
#
_entry.id   5b9d0c2e9929916b94e12ca4d64b8122
#
_cell.length_a   1.000
_cell.length_b   1.000
_cell.length_c   1.000
_cell.angle_alpha   90.00
_cell.angle_beta   90.00
_cell.angle_gamma   90.00
#
_symmetry.space_group_name_H-M   'P 1'
#
loop_
_entity.id
_entity.type
_entity.pdbx_description
1 polymer ?
#
loop_
_entity_poly.entity_id
_entity_poly.type
_entity_poly.pdbx_seq_one_letter_code
_entity_poly.pdbx_strand_id
1 'polypeptide(L)'
;MLEGEYDGLLFAPIFYDESVLFLKEFKKKNIPIVMIDSNISEIEGLDYIGQDAYQSGYLAGKLISFGVKSDNNVLIMKITREIESTSVYLQRIKGFQSFFKENKELSNYKFSEISIKDSEYDKLSKDMFKDINSVFVPNSRVYIVAKFIKVNNLKDIRVVGYDLLKDNLEYLNEGKIDFLINQKPEDQGYLGINHLYKKLVLKEEIEITNYIPLEIIVKENAGTLIK
;
A
#
# COMPACT_ATOMS: atom_id res chain seq x y z
N MET A 1 20.00 2.67 19.80
CA MET A 1 20.20 2.84 18.34
C MET A 1 20.87 4.17 17.96
N LEU A 2 20.81 5.22 18.78
CA LEU A 2 21.49 6.50 18.51
C LEU A 2 22.96 6.59 18.92
N GLU A 3 23.50 5.55 19.57
CA GLU A 3 24.86 5.53 20.15
C GLU A 3 25.95 5.00 19.18
N GLY A 4 25.57 4.49 18.01
CA GLY A 4 26.51 3.98 17.01
C GLY A 4 27.06 5.06 16.08
N GLU A 5 28.18 4.78 15.43
CA GLU A 5 28.68 5.53 14.27
C GLU A 5 28.04 4.94 13.01
N TYR A 6 27.35 5.78 12.25
CA TYR A 6 26.64 5.41 11.01
C TYR A 6 26.98 6.42 9.93
N ASP A 7 27.27 5.95 8.73
CA ASP A 7 27.50 6.82 7.57
C ASP A 7 26.20 7.21 6.87
N GLY A 8 25.16 6.39 6.97
CA GLY A 8 23.85 6.62 6.36
C GLY A 8 22.77 5.76 7.00
N LEU A 9 21.52 6.10 6.74
CA LEU A 9 20.35 5.38 7.24
C LEU A 9 19.38 5.06 6.09
N LEU A 10 19.05 3.76 5.92
CA LEU A 10 17.91 3.31 5.14
C LEU A 10 16.78 2.97 6.12
N PHE A 11 15.63 3.62 5.95
CA PHE A 11 14.58 3.60 6.97
C PHE A 11 13.18 3.41 6.37
N ALA A 12 12.43 2.45 6.91
CA ALA A 12 11.00 2.27 6.61
C ALA A 12 10.17 2.77 7.81
N PRO A 13 9.48 3.91 7.71
CA PRO A 13 8.70 4.48 8.80
C PRO A 13 7.36 3.75 8.98
N ILE A 14 7.36 2.66 9.77
CA ILE A 14 6.17 1.84 10.02
C ILE A 14 5.26 2.52 11.06
N PHE A 15 5.85 3.09 12.12
CA PHE A 15 5.14 3.79 13.19
C PHE A 15 5.35 5.30 13.00
N TYR A 16 4.31 6.01 12.61
CA TYR A 16 4.45 7.39 12.15
C TYR A 16 5.04 8.31 13.21
N ASP A 17 4.43 8.40 14.39
CA ASP A 17 4.84 9.34 15.44
C ASP A 17 6.25 9.07 15.96
N GLU A 18 6.56 7.81 16.23
CA GLU A 18 7.89 7.37 16.64
C GLU A 18 8.92 7.62 15.54
N SER A 19 8.55 7.39 14.28
CA SER A 19 9.42 7.63 13.14
C SER A 19 9.73 9.10 12.97
N VAL A 20 8.74 9.99 13.14
CA VAL A 20 8.95 11.44 13.09
C VAL A 20 9.93 11.90 14.18
N LEU A 21 9.75 11.43 15.42
CA LEU A 21 10.65 11.75 16.52
C LEU A 21 12.06 11.25 16.25
N PHE A 22 12.20 9.98 15.85
CA PHE A 22 13.48 9.37 15.53
C PHE A 22 14.22 10.10 14.41
N LEU A 23 13.53 10.37 13.29
CA LEU A 23 14.13 11.03 12.13
C LEU A 23 14.57 12.47 12.42
N LYS A 24 13.80 13.22 13.23
CA LYS A 24 14.19 14.56 13.68
C LYS A 24 15.48 14.53 14.49
N GLU A 25 15.62 13.58 15.39
CA GLU A 25 16.87 13.44 16.18
C GLU A 25 18.03 12.95 15.32
N PHE A 26 17.79 12.00 14.42
CA PHE A 26 18.84 11.46 13.56
C PHE A 26 19.36 12.51 12.57
N LYS A 27 18.47 13.35 12.05
CA LYS A 27 18.82 14.46 11.13
C LYS A 27 19.81 15.47 11.76
N LYS A 28 19.75 15.68 13.08
CA LYS A 28 20.70 16.55 13.79
C LYS A 28 22.15 16.09 13.68
N LYS A 29 22.37 14.81 13.36
CA LYS A 29 23.70 14.23 13.18
C LYS A 29 24.27 14.48 11.75
N ASN A 30 23.52 15.13 10.86
CA ASN A 30 23.87 15.37 9.45
C ASN A 30 24.19 14.08 8.68
N ILE A 31 23.59 12.96 9.04
CA ILE A 31 23.74 11.66 8.39
C ILE A 31 22.67 11.56 7.30
N PRO A 32 23.02 11.20 6.05
CA PRO A 32 22.05 10.99 4.99
C PRO A 32 21.03 9.92 5.34
N ILE A 33 19.75 10.23 5.06
CA ILE A 33 18.63 9.33 5.34
C ILE A 33 17.88 9.09 4.04
N VAL A 34 17.66 7.81 3.71
CA VAL A 34 16.79 7.38 2.61
C VAL A 34 15.61 6.64 3.21
N MET A 35 14.41 7.14 2.95
CA MET A 35 13.17 6.46 3.33
C MET A 35 12.72 5.52 2.22
N ILE A 36 12.17 4.38 2.61
CA ILE A 36 11.52 3.42 1.73
C ILE A 36 10.12 3.09 2.26
N ASP A 37 9.26 2.52 1.40
CA ASP A 37 7.88 2.13 1.67
C ASP A 37 6.96 3.33 1.96
N SER A 38 7.23 4.08 2.98
CA SER A 38 6.44 5.25 3.41
C SER A 38 7.27 6.53 3.40
N ASN A 39 6.64 7.64 3.01
CA ASN A 39 7.25 8.97 3.04
C ASN A 39 6.71 9.80 4.21
N ILE A 40 7.58 10.52 4.90
CA ILE A 40 7.25 11.52 5.93
C ILE A 40 7.61 12.91 5.37
N SER A 41 6.68 13.50 4.63
CA SER A 41 6.89 14.76 3.89
C SER A 41 7.09 15.98 4.78
N GLU A 42 6.71 15.91 6.07
CA GLU A 42 6.87 17.00 7.04
C GLU A 42 8.32 17.22 7.47
N ILE A 43 9.22 16.28 7.16
CA ILE A 43 10.64 16.42 7.45
C ILE A 43 11.38 16.66 6.14
N GLU A 44 11.71 17.92 5.87
CA GLU A 44 12.44 18.30 4.68
C GLU A 44 13.85 17.67 4.60
N GLY A 45 14.34 17.44 3.37
CA GLY A 45 15.70 16.98 3.09
C GLY A 45 15.94 15.49 3.42
N LEU A 46 14.87 14.68 3.49
CA LEU A 46 14.94 13.23 3.48
C LEU A 46 14.74 12.71 2.05
N ASP A 47 15.61 11.80 1.64
CA ASP A 47 15.45 11.14 0.35
C ASP A 47 14.39 10.03 0.46
N TYR A 48 13.62 9.81 -0.61
CA TYR A 48 12.57 8.80 -0.63
C TYR A 48 12.65 7.94 -1.89
N ILE A 49 12.55 6.63 -1.69
CA ILE A 49 12.44 5.64 -2.76
C ILE A 49 11.25 4.74 -2.45
N GLY A 50 10.25 4.77 -3.30
CA GLY A 50 9.03 3.99 -3.10
C GLY A 50 7.98 4.31 -4.15
N GLN A 51 6.76 3.89 -3.92
CA GLN A 51 5.66 4.21 -4.83
C GLN A 51 4.96 5.51 -4.41
N ASP A 52 4.42 6.22 -5.41
CA ASP A 52 3.46 7.28 -5.13
C ASP A 52 2.17 6.66 -4.57
N ALA A 53 1.97 6.83 -3.27
CA ALA A 53 0.83 6.24 -2.56
C ALA A 53 -0.52 6.79 -3.07
N TYR A 54 -0.60 8.08 -3.39
CA TYR A 54 -1.80 8.68 -3.96
C TYR A 54 -2.10 8.08 -5.33
N GLN A 55 -1.11 8.02 -6.21
CA GLN A 55 -1.27 7.48 -7.55
C GLN A 55 -1.60 5.98 -7.52
N SER A 56 -1.03 5.22 -6.58
CA SER A 56 -1.37 3.80 -6.42
C SER A 56 -2.82 3.58 -5.98
N GLY A 57 -3.33 4.44 -5.11
CA GLY A 57 -4.75 4.46 -4.74
C GLY A 57 -5.66 4.84 -5.91
N TYR A 58 -5.26 5.85 -6.69
CA TYR A 58 -5.98 6.25 -7.90
C TYR A 58 -6.07 5.09 -8.90
N LEU A 59 -4.96 4.36 -9.09
CA LEU A 59 -4.91 3.14 -9.89
C LEU A 59 -5.86 2.06 -9.35
N ALA A 60 -5.89 1.85 -8.03
CA ALA A 60 -6.82 0.89 -7.41
C ALA A 60 -8.29 1.24 -7.72
N GLY A 61 -8.65 2.54 -7.73
CA GLY A 61 -9.96 3.01 -8.16
C GLY A 61 -10.27 2.61 -9.61
N LYS A 62 -9.30 2.76 -10.51
CA LYS A 62 -9.44 2.30 -11.91
C LYS A 62 -9.65 0.79 -11.99
N LEU A 63 -8.90 0.00 -11.23
CA LEU A 63 -9.02 -1.46 -11.21
C LEU A 63 -10.39 -1.92 -10.67
N ILE A 64 -10.91 -1.26 -9.64
CA ILE A 64 -12.26 -1.52 -9.12
C ILE A 64 -13.32 -1.23 -10.20
N SER A 65 -13.18 -0.14 -10.96
CA SER A 65 -14.15 0.27 -11.97
C SER A 65 -14.09 -0.55 -13.25
N PHE A 66 -12.99 -1.28 -13.49
CA PHE A 66 -12.74 -1.93 -14.77
C PHE A 66 -13.75 -3.05 -15.06
N GLY A 67 -14.55 -2.88 -16.14
CA GLY A 67 -15.55 -3.87 -16.56
C GLY A 67 -16.78 -4.01 -15.64
N VAL A 68 -16.96 -3.11 -14.67
CA VAL A 68 -18.13 -3.09 -13.80
C VAL A 68 -19.18 -2.13 -14.34
N LYS A 69 -20.46 -2.53 -14.30
CA LYS A 69 -21.60 -1.70 -14.67
C LYS A 69 -21.86 -0.61 -13.62
N SER A 70 -22.71 0.35 -13.95
CA SER A 70 -22.88 1.65 -13.32
C SER A 70 -23.15 1.68 -11.81
N ASP A 71 -23.68 0.64 -11.20
CA ASP A 71 -24.01 0.62 -9.77
C ASP A 71 -23.05 -0.30 -9.03
N ASN A 72 -22.21 0.26 -8.17
CA ASN A 72 -21.25 -0.52 -7.40
C ASN A 72 -21.14 0.01 -5.96
N ASN A 73 -21.34 -0.87 -5.01
CA ASN A 73 -21.10 -0.61 -3.60
C ASN A 73 -19.70 -1.09 -3.23
N VAL A 74 -18.83 -0.17 -2.90
CA VAL A 74 -17.43 -0.43 -2.60
C VAL A 74 -17.19 -0.33 -1.10
N LEU A 75 -16.63 -1.39 -0.53
CA LEU A 75 -16.15 -1.39 0.84
C LEU A 75 -14.65 -1.10 0.85
N ILE A 76 -14.24 -0.01 1.50
CA ILE A 76 -12.85 0.28 1.83
C ILE A 76 -12.57 -0.33 3.20
N MET A 77 -11.76 -1.38 3.23
CA MET A 77 -11.47 -2.11 4.46
C MET A 77 -10.03 -1.86 4.92
N LYS A 78 -9.90 -1.10 6.00
CA LYS A 78 -8.63 -0.79 6.67
C LYS A 78 -8.32 -1.90 7.67
N ILE A 79 -7.31 -2.71 7.40
CA ILE A 79 -6.89 -3.81 8.28
C ILE A 79 -5.50 -3.47 8.81
N THR A 80 -5.37 -3.22 10.11
CA THR A 80 -4.12 -2.77 10.73
C THR A 80 -3.74 -3.65 11.91
N ARG A 81 -2.46 -3.69 12.31
CA ARG A 81 -2.04 -4.36 13.54
C ARG A 81 -2.49 -3.59 14.77
N GLU A 82 -2.33 -2.28 14.72
CA GLU A 82 -2.78 -1.33 15.73
C GLU A 82 -3.58 -0.21 15.06
N ILE A 83 -4.18 0.69 15.85
CA ILE A 83 -4.91 1.84 15.30
C ILE A 83 -3.87 2.86 14.82
N GLU A 84 -3.19 2.54 13.73
CA GLU A 84 -2.20 3.41 13.11
C GLU A 84 -2.74 3.98 11.81
N SER A 85 -2.80 5.29 11.77
CA SER A 85 -2.93 6.05 10.54
C SER A 85 -1.55 6.17 9.90
N THR A 86 -1.10 5.17 9.15
CA THR A 86 0.06 5.42 8.31
C THR A 86 -0.35 6.41 7.21
N SER A 87 0.47 7.43 6.98
CA SER A 87 0.24 8.44 5.94
C SER A 87 -0.02 7.79 4.57
N VAL A 88 0.61 6.66 4.31
CA VAL A 88 0.43 5.85 3.08
C VAL A 88 -1.01 5.38 2.89
N TYR A 89 -1.67 4.86 3.92
CA TYR A 89 -3.05 4.40 3.78
C TYR A 89 -4.00 5.56 3.47
N LEU A 90 -3.80 6.69 4.16
CA LEU A 90 -4.60 7.88 3.92
C LEU A 90 -4.41 8.41 2.49
N GLN A 91 -3.18 8.44 1.99
CA GLN A 91 -2.89 8.86 0.61
C GLN A 91 -3.49 7.89 -0.42
N ARG A 92 -3.40 6.57 -0.19
CA ARG A 92 -4.04 5.57 -1.05
C ARG A 92 -5.55 5.73 -1.09
N ILE A 93 -6.20 5.89 0.06
CA ILE A 93 -7.65 6.10 0.13
C ILE A 93 -8.04 7.41 -0.56
N LYS A 94 -7.27 8.48 -0.34
CA LYS A 94 -7.49 9.77 -1.00
C LYS A 94 -7.39 9.64 -2.52
N GLY A 95 -6.35 8.99 -3.02
CA GLY A 95 -6.18 8.72 -4.46
C GLY A 95 -7.34 7.89 -5.02
N PHE A 96 -7.72 6.84 -4.31
CA PHE A 96 -8.86 5.99 -4.66
C PHE A 96 -10.17 6.78 -4.78
N GLN A 97 -10.50 7.59 -3.80
CA GLN A 97 -11.71 8.43 -3.81
C GLN A 97 -11.64 9.51 -4.88
N SER A 98 -10.46 10.09 -5.14
CA SER A 98 -10.27 11.10 -6.19
C SER A 98 -10.54 10.53 -7.58
N PHE A 99 -10.15 9.27 -7.85
CA PHE A 99 -10.47 8.62 -9.11
C PHE A 99 -11.97 8.67 -9.41
N PHE A 100 -12.83 8.31 -8.47
CA PHE A 100 -14.28 8.33 -8.68
C PHE A 100 -14.88 9.75 -8.72
N LYS A 101 -14.32 10.68 -7.96
CA LYS A 101 -14.74 12.08 -7.99
C LYS A 101 -14.46 12.75 -9.33
N GLU A 102 -13.35 12.38 -9.98
CA GLU A 102 -12.93 12.96 -11.27
C GLU A 102 -13.62 12.30 -12.45
N ASN A 103 -14.06 11.05 -12.33
CA ASN A 103 -14.74 10.29 -13.37
C ASN A 103 -16.26 10.30 -13.12
N LYS A 104 -16.94 11.36 -13.59
CA LYS A 104 -18.37 11.63 -13.33
C LYS A 104 -19.30 10.53 -13.82
N GLU A 105 -18.92 9.77 -14.83
CA GLU A 105 -19.65 8.60 -15.34
C GLU A 105 -19.76 7.47 -14.30
N LEU A 106 -18.93 7.51 -13.25
CA LEU A 106 -18.94 6.58 -12.13
C LEU A 106 -19.65 7.16 -10.88
N SER A 107 -20.52 8.16 -11.06
CA SER A 107 -21.20 8.84 -9.95
C SER A 107 -22.12 7.94 -9.11
N ASN A 108 -22.50 6.78 -9.63
CA ASN A 108 -23.37 5.80 -8.94
C ASN A 108 -22.61 4.86 -7.99
N TYR A 109 -21.28 5.01 -7.87
CA TYR A 109 -20.52 4.26 -6.90
C TYR A 109 -20.75 4.77 -5.49
N LYS A 110 -21.08 3.87 -4.57
CA LYS A 110 -21.27 4.16 -3.14
C LYS A 110 -20.13 3.56 -2.34
N PHE A 111 -19.69 4.29 -1.34
CA PHE A 111 -18.52 3.90 -0.52
C PHE A 111 -18.93 3.74 0.93
N SER A 112 -18.44 2.66 1.53
CA SER A 112 -18.44 2.45 2.98
C SER A 112 -17.01 2.16 3.44
N GLU A 113 -16.69 2.52 4.68
CA GLU A 113 -15.39 2.30 5.27
C GLU A 113 -15.52 1.52 6.56
N ILE A 114 -14.71 0.49 6.72
CA ILE A 114 -14.59 -0.30 7.94
C ILE A 114 -13.12 -0.37 8.32
N SER A 115 -12.85 -0.22 9.62
CA SER A 115 -11.52 -0.40 10.20
C SER A 115 -11.55 -1.56 11.20
N ILE A 116 -10.64 -2.52 11.05
CA ILE A 116 -10.48 -3.64 11.97
C ILE A 116 -9.00 -3.85 12.27
N LYS A 117 -8.69 -4.45 13.43
CA LYS A 117 -7.36 -5.01 13.67
C LYS A 117 -7.23 -6.37 13.00
N ASP A 118 -6.03 -6.70 12.54
CA ASP A 118 -5.78 -8.03 11.93
C ASP A 118 -6.02 -9.18 12.93
N SER A 119 -5.80 -8.94 14.23
CA SER A 119 -6.14 -9.87 15.31
C SER A 119 -7.65 -10.03 15.55
N GLU A 120 -8.47 -9.16 14.96
CA GLU A 120 -9.93 -9.11 15.12
C GLU A 120 -10.67 -9.62 13.88
N TYR A 121 -10.01 -10.45 13.05
CA TYR A 121 -10.63 -10.99 11.83
C TYR A 121 -11.92 -11.80 12.11
N ASP A 122 -12.10 -12.30 13.30
CA ASP A 122 -13.31 -12.98 13.80
C ASP A 122 -14.51 -12.03 13.92
N LYS A 123 -14.29 -10.72 13.99
CA LYS A 123 -15.34 -9.70 13.95
C LYS A 123 -15.94 -9.49 12.56
N LEU A 124 -15.32 -10.03 11.50
CA LEU A 124 -15.91 -9.99 10.17
C LEU A 124 -17.23 -10.77 10.15
N SER A 125 -18.27 -10.14 9.63
CA SER A 125 -19.59 -10.73 9.51
C SER A 125 -20.13 -10.61 8.09
N LYS A 126 -21.05 -11.49 7.70
CA LYS A 126 -21.70 -11.43 6.38
C LYS A 126 -22.44 -10.13 6.16
N ASP A 127 -22.96 -9.52 7.22
CA ASP A 127 -23.70 -8.27 7.15
C ASP A 127 -22.80 -7.10 6.66
N MET A 128 -21.50 -7.13 6.96
CA MET A 128 -20.55 -6.14 6.45
C MET A 128 -20.38 -6.21 4.93
N PHE A 129 -20.68 -7.35 4.33
CA PHE A 129 -20.56 -7.60 2.88
C PHE A 129 -21.92 -7.61 2.17
N LYS A 130 -23.01 -7.29 2.89
CA LYS A 130 -24.32 -7.23 2.28
C LYS A 130 -24.36 -6.11 1.25
N ASP A 131 -24.82 -6.45 0.05
CA ASP A 131 -24.90 -5.55 -1.10
C ASP A 131 -23.54 -4.96 -1.56
N ILE A 132 -22.39 -5.50 -1.08
CA ILE A 132 -21.06 -5.09 -1.51
C ILE A 132 -20.68 -5.83 -2.79
N ASN A 133 -20.24 -5.09 -3.80
CA ASN A 133 -19.78 -5.61 -5.10
C ASN A 133 -18.25 -5.57 -5.23
N SER A 134 -17.60 -4.71 -4.46
CA SER A 134 -16.15 -4.57 -4.52
C SER A 134 -15.56 -4.25 -3.16
N VAL A 135 -14.34 -4.73 -2.91
CA VAL A 135 -13.58 -4.44 -1.70
C VAL A 135 -12.20 -3.91 -2.09
N PHE A 136 -11.85 -2.76 -1.52
CA PHE A 136 -10.51 -2.20 -1.59
C PHE A 136 -9.81 -2.30 -0.24
N VAL A 137 -8.68 -3.00 -0.19
CA VAL A 137 -7.83 -3.10 1.01
C VAL A 137 -6.54 -2.34 0.73
N PRO A 138 -6.30 -1.16 1.36
CA PRO A 138 -5.18 -0.27 1.03
C PRO A 138 -3.81 -0.75 1.56
N ASN A 139 -3.67 -2.04 1.86
CA ASN A 139 -2.42 -2.65 2.33
C ASN A 139 -2.32 -4.14 1.96
N SER A 140 -1.25 -4.79 2.44
CA SER A 140 -0.92 -6.19 2.17
C SER A 140 -1.84 -7.23 2.85
N ARG A 141 -2.79 -6.83 3.70
CA ARG A 141 -3.66 -7.75 4.46
C ARG A 141 -4.92 -8.16 3.70
N VAL A 142 -4.96 -8.00 2.41
CA VAL A 142 -6.11 -8.35 1.56
C VAL A 142 -6.48 -9.83 1.65
N TYR A 143 -5.53 -10.72 1.97
CA TYR A 143 -5.78 -12.14 2.21
C TYR A 143 -6.81 -12.41 3.31
N ILE A 144 -6.95 -11.51 4.30
CA ILE A 144 -7.96 -11.65 5.37
C ILE A 144 -9.37 -11.56 4.79
N VAL A 145 -9.60 -10.59 3.90
CA VAL A 145 -10.87 -10.43 3.18
C VAL A 145 -11.10 -11.61 2.25
N ALA A 146 -10.11 -12.01 1.47
CA ALA A 146 -10.19 -13.12 0.54
C ALA A 146 -10.54 -14.44 1.26
N LYS A 147 -9.92 -14.69 2.41
CA LYS A 147 -10.24 -15.82 3.29
C LYS A 147 -11.69 -15.80 3.75
N PHE A 148 -12.17 -14.64 4.20
CA PHE A 148 -13.55 -14.48 4.65
C PHE A 148 -14.56 -14.76 3.51
N ILE A 149 -14.31 -14.20 2.32
CA ILE A 149 -15.11 -14.40 1.11
C ILE A 149 -15.16 -15.91 0.75
N LYS A 150 -14.00 -16.60 0.78
CA LYS A 150 -13.89 -18.03 0.49
C LYS A 150 -14.69 -18.88 1.48
N VAL A 151 -14.44 -18.70 2.77
CA VAL A 151 -15.08 -19.50 3.85
C VAL A 151 -16.59 -19.30 3.88
N ASN A 152 -17.07 -18.10 3.61
CA ASN A 152 -18.50 -17.78 3.63
C ASN A 152 -19.20 -17.96 2.28
N ASN A 153 -18.46 -18.43 1.25
CA ASN A 153 -18.95 -18.66 -0.11
C ASN A 153 -19.62 -17.42 -0.71
N LEU A 154 -19.07 -16.23 -0.42
CA LEU A 154 -19.53 -14.99 -1.04
C LEU A 154 -19.08 -14.95 -2.51
N LYS A 155 -19.94 -14.44 -3.39
CA LYS A 155 -19.73 -14.43 -4.84
C LYS A 155 -19.83 -13.00 -5.39
N ASP A 156 -19.30 -12.83 -6.58
CA ASP A 156 -19.42 -11.60 -7.36
C ASP A 156 -18.90 -10.34 -6.63
N ILE A 157 -17.87 -10.51 -5.80
CA ILE A 157 -17.17 -9.43 -5.10
C ILE A 157 -15.78 -9.28 -5.69
N ARG A 158 -15.50 -8.13 -6.32
CA ARG A 158 -14.16 -7.77 -6.78
C ARG A 158 -13.28 -7.34 -5.63
N VAL A 159 -12.06 -7.86 -5.57
CA VAL A 159 -11.12 -7.58 -4.49
C VAL A 159 -9.81 -7.03 -5.04
N VAL A 160 -9.41 -5.86 -4.54
CA VAL A 160 -8.13 -5.21 -4.88
C VAL A 160 -7.33 -4.93 -3.61
N GLY A 161 -6.05 -5.27 -3.62
CA GLY A 161 -5.14 -5.04 -2.50
C GLY A 161 -3.70 -4.86 -2.94
N TYR A 162 -2.78 -5.07 -2.01
CA TYR A 162 -1.35 -4.83 -2.22
C TYR A 162 -0.51 -6.03 -1.85
N ASP A 163 0.69 -6.09 -2.44
CA ASP A 163 1.81 -6.98 -2.13
C ASP A 163 1.61 -8.46 -2.49
N LEU A 164 2.76 -9.08 -2.78
CA LEU A 164 2.83 -10.47 -3.20
C LEU A 164 3.12 -11.42 -2.04
N LEU A 165 2.46 -11.20 -0.89
CA LEU A 165 2.54 -12.15 0.22
C LEU A 165 2.04 -13.53 -0.25
N LYS A 166 2.59 -14.61 0.32
CA LYS A 166 2.21 -15.98 -0.03
C LYS A 166 0.70 -16.18 -0.01
N ASP A 167 0.03 -15.74 1.04
CA ASP A 167 -1.42 -15.87 1.18
C ASP A 167 -2.18 -15.05 0.12
N ASN A 168 -1.69 -13.84 -0.21
CA ASN A 168 -2.29 -13.02 -1.27
C ASN A 168 -2.21 -13.70 -2.63
N LEU A 169 -1.05 -14.29 -2.95
CA LEU A 169 -0.83 -15.03 -4.20
C LEU A 169 -1.69 -16.30 -4.28
N GLU A 170 -1.86 -17.01 -3.16
CA GLU A 170 -2.75 -18.17 -3.10
C GLU A 170 -4.19 -17.77 -3.44
N TYR A 171 -4.72 -16.72 -2.80
CA TYR A 171 -6.08 -16.24 -3.08
C TYR A 171 -6.24 -15.57 -4.44
N LEU A 172 -5.19 -14.96 -4.99
CA LEU A 172 -5.18 -14.46 -6.36
C LEU A 172 -5.33 -15.63 -7.35
N ASN A 173 -4.56 -16.70 -7.18
CA ASN A 173 -4.64 -17.91 -8.01
C ASN A 173 -5.99 -18.62 -7.91
N GLU A 174 -6.63 -18.56 -6.75
CA GLU A 174 -7.98 -19.09 -6.52
C GLU A 174 -9.11 -18.17 -7.05
N GLY A 175 -8.78 -16.98 -7.56
CA GLY A 175 -9.75 -15.99 -8.01
C GLY A 175 -10.59 -15.38 -6.87
N LYS A 176 -10.01 -15.25 -5.67
CA LYS A 176 -10.61 -14.56 -4.52
C LYS A 176 -10.05 -13.16 -4.33
N ILE A 177 -8.96 -12.86 -4.99
CA ILE A 177 -8.40 -11.54 -5.22
C ILE A 177 -8.33 -11.37 -6.74
N ASP A 178 -8.74 -10.23 -7.26
CA ASP A 178 -8.70 -9.93 -8.70
C ASP A 178 -7.41 -9.23 -9.09
N PHE A 179 -6.97 -8.27 -8.26
CA PHE A 179 -5.78 -7.46 -8.53
C PHE A 179 -4.95 -7.24 -7.27
N LEU A 180 -3.63 -7.35 -7.43
CA LEU A 180 -2.67 -6.89 -6.46
C LEU A 180 -1.81 -5.78 -7.07
N ILE A 181 -1.50 -4.76 -6.29
CA ILE A 181 -0.52 -3.73 -6.65
C ILE A 181 0.77 -4.09 -5.94
N ASN A 182 1.80 -4.47 -6.70
CA ASN A 182 3.09 -4.87 -6.15
C ASN A 182 3.93 -3.64 -5.81
N GLN A 183 4.38 -3.55 -4.57
CA GLN A 183 5.21 -2.45 -4.07
C GLN A 183 6.71 -2.66 -4.33
N LYS A 184 7.13 -3.83 -4.80
CA LYS A 184 8.53 -4.16 -5.12
C LYS A 184 9.49 -3.88 -3.95
N PRO A 185 9.29 -4.49 -2.79
CA PRO A 185 10.10 -4.21 -1.61
C PRO A 185 11.59 -4.52 -1.81
N GLU A 186 11.93 -5.51 -2.63
CA GLU A 186 13.31 -5.86 -2.98
C GLU A 186 13.98 -4.74 -3.79
N ASP A 187 13.27 -4.20 -4.80
CA ASP A 187 13.76 -3.06 -5.59
C ASP A 187 13.94 -1.82 -4.70
N GLN A 188 13.02 -1.56 -3.77
CA GLN A 188 13.13 -0.46 -2.82
C GLN A 188 14.40 -0.59 -1.95
N GLY A 189 14.64 -1.77 -1.40
CA GLY A 189 15.83 -2.05 -0.60
C GLY A 189 17.11 -1.87 -1.41
N TYR A 190 17.17 -2.45 -2.61
CA TYR A 190 18.33 -2.35 -3.50
C TYR A 190 18.60 -0.90 -3.91
N LEU A 191 17.59 -0.21 -4.40
CA LEU A 191 17.72 1.18 -4.84
C LEU A 191 18.07 2.11 -3.67
N GLY A 192 17.53 1.86 -2.48
CA GLY A 192 17.83 2.64 -1.27
C GLY A 192 19.30 2.53 -0.87
N ILE A 193 19.86 1.33 -0.87
CA ILE A 193 21.30 1.13 -0.60
C ILE A 193 22.15 1.75 -1.71
N ASN A 194 21.78 1.55 -2.97
CA ASN A 194 22.51 2.14 -4.09
C ASN A 194 22.48 3.68 -4.04
N HIS A 195 21.37 4.27 -3.61
CA HIS A 195 21.23 5.71 -3.41
C HIS A 195 22.20 6.23 -2.33
N LEU A 196 22.24 5.55 -1.18
CA LEU A 196 23.21 5.87 -0.13
C LEU A 196 24.67 5.72 -0.62
N TYR A 197 24.97 4.67 -1.37
CA TYR A 197 26.30 4.45 -1.95
C TYR A 197 26.71 5.61 -2.89
N LYS A 198 25.83 6.01 -3.80
CA LYS A 198 26.08 7.13 -4.71
C LYS A 198 26.34 8.43 -3.94
N LYS A 199 25.51 8.71 -2.94
CA LYS A 199 25.63 9.93 -2.13
C LYS A 199 26.86 9.94 -1.24
N LEU A 200 27.17 8.82 -0.58
CA LEU A 200 28.25 8.73 0.41
C LEU A 200 29.61 8.47 -0.20
N VAL A 201 29.68 7.59 -1.18
CA VAL A 201 30.95 7.13 -1.77
C VAL A 201 31.29 7.88 -3.04
N LEU A 202 30.33 7.96 -3.99
CA LEU A 202 30.56 8.62 -5.28
C LEU A 202 30.40 10.14 -5.22
N LYS A 203 29.79 10.67 -4.15
CA LYS A 203 29.51 12.11 -3.96
C LYS A 203 28.65 12.71 -5.08
N GLU A 204 27.76 11.90 -5.66
CA GLU A 204 26.83 12.32 -6.69
C GLU A 204 25.68 13.14 -6.10
N GLU A 205 25.22 14.16 -6.82
CA GLU A 205 23.94 14.82 -6.58
C GLU A 205 22.83 13.94 -7.13
N ILE A 206 21.86 13.59 -6.29
CA ILE A 206 20.78 12.64 -6.62
C ILE A 206 19.43 13.29 -6.32
N GLU A 207 18.43 12.91 -7.11
CA GLU A 207 17.04 13.35 -6.86
C GLU A 207 16.55 12.88 -5.50
N ILE A 208 15.92 13.79 -4.75
CA ILE A 208 15.41 13.54 -3.39
C ILE A 208 14.28 12.49 -3.39
N THR A 209 13.48 12.45 -4.45
CA THR A 209 12.36 11.52 -4.57
C THR A 209 12.49 10.71 -5.84
N ASN A 210 12.50 9.38 -5.69
CA ASN A 210 12.52 8.41 -6.78
C ASN A 210 11.30 7.48 -6.67
N TYR A 211 10.31 7.70 -7.54
CA TYR A 211 9.13 6.84 -7.59
C TYR A 211 9.37 5.57 -8.39
N ILE A 212 9.15 4.43 -7.74
CA ILE A 212 9.16 3.13 -8.38
C ILE A 212 7.84 2.93 -9.14
N PRO A 213 7.89 2.41 -10.39
CA PRO A 213 6.69 2.17 -11.18
C PRO A 213 5.68 1.26 -10.48
N LEU A 214 4.40 1.59 -10.61
CA LEU A 214 3.28 0.76 -10.16
C LEU A 214 3.17 -0.48 -11.05
N GLU A 215 3.04 -1.65 -10.44
CA GLU A 215 2.92 -2.91 -11.14
C GLU A 215 1.62 -3.62 -10.74
N ILE A 216 0.79 -3.94 -11.73
CA ILE A 216 -0.47 -4.63 -11.53
C ILE A 216 -0.23 -6.14 -11.71
N ILE A 217 -0.63 -6.91 -10.71
CA ILE A 217 -0.54 -8.35 -10.72
C ILE A 217 -1.94 -8.94 -10.78
N VAL A 218 -2.11 -9.82 -11.74
CA VAL A 218 -3.28 -10.66 -11.95
C VAL A 218 -2.85 -12.12 -11.92
N LYS A 219 -3.80 -13.05 -11.84
CA LYS A 219 -3.51 -14.48 -11.83
C LYS A 219 -2.60 -14.90 -12.99
N GLU A 220 -2.80 -14.31 -14.18
CA GLU A 220 -2.13 -14.70 -15.42
C GLU A 220 -0.64 -14.30 -15.45
N ASN A 221 -0.23 -13.28 -14.69
CA ASN A 221 1.19 -12.85 -14.64
C ASN A 221 1.88 -13.17 -13.29
N ALA A 222 1.15 -13.62 -12.28
CA ALA A 222 1.70 -13.91 -10.96
C ALA A 222 2.81 -14.97 -10.99
N GLY A 223 2.65 -16.03 -11.79
CA GLY A 223 3.61 -17.13 -11.89
C GLY A 223 4.96 -16.76 -12.51
N THR A 224 5.06 -15.63 -13.20
CA THR A 224 6.32 -15.14 -13.80
C THR A 224 7.19 -14.38 -12.82
N LEU A 225 6.64 -13.97 -11.67
CA LEU A 225 7.30 -13.13 -10.67
C LEU A 225 7.85 -13.91 -9.49
N ILE A 226 7.39 -15.16 -9.32
CA ILE A 226 7.85 -16.06 -8.25
C ILE A 226 8.94 -16.94 -8.87
N LYS A 227 10.19 -16.59 -8.58
CA LYS A 227 11.37 -17.45 -8.88
C LYS A 227 11.83 -18.15 -7.63
#